data_6aa7e8bcd80a3628ac4b1a1de5085a13
#
_entry.id   6aa7e8bcd80a3628ac4b1a1de5085a13
#
_cell.length_a   1.000
_cell.length_b   1.000
_cell.length_c   1.000
_cell.angle_alpha   90.00
_cell.angle_beta   90.00
_cell.angle_gamma   90.00
#
_symmetry.space_group_name_H-M   'P 1'
#
loop_
_entity.id
_entity.type
_entity.pdbx_description
1 polymer ?
#
loop_
_entity_poly.entity_id
_entity_poly.type
_entity_poly.pdbx_seq_one_letter_code
_entity_poly.pdbx_strand_id
1 'polypeptide(L)'
;MDFSGFQPFDREDHVYRSDAFVEMVKDAVQFFYKTPVAQLPPPLPFDGCGVYAIYCTAREGIYSIYGTELNRFKINVPIYVGSAISAGARQARSFGAADAGRQLYNRLVQHSRSIFCVRNLALGNFCCRFMILDGQTQTMATAIESMLISLDSPLWNGIVDGFGNHNPGKNRMDRDRPAWDLLHPGRPWADGMPIRGMTVAGIRKRVTDYLYGKVNRRDHV
;
A
#
# COMPACT_ATOMS: atom_id res chain seq x y z
N MET A 1 16.00 45.20 -12.98
CA MET A 1 16.97 44.22 -12.43
C MET A 1 17.77 43.72 -13.62
N ASP A 2 19.07 43.87 -13.57
CA ASP A 2 19.97 43.37 -14.63
C ASP A 2 20.20 41.87 -14.38
N PHE A 3 19.78 40.99 -15.29
CA PHE A 3 19.94 39.54 -15.23
C PHE A 3 21.09 39.04 -16.12
N SER A 4 21.99 39.93 -16.57
CA SER A 4 23.10 39.62 -17.50
C SER A 4 24.13 38.61 -16.95
N GLY A 5 24.09 38.32 -15.66
CA GLY A 5 24.98 37.32 -15.02
C GLY A 5 24.41 35.94 -14.83
N PHE A 6 23.15 35.68 -15.20
CA PHE A 6 22.52 34.34 -15.07
C PHE A 6 22.67 33.55 -16.37
N GLN A 7 23.05 32.28 -16.26
CA GLN A 7 23.07 31.38 -17.40
C GLN A 7 21.60 31.05 -17.81
N PRO A 8 21.34 30.86 -19.10
CA PRO A 8 20.04 30.33 -19.57
C PRO A 8 19.75 29.01 -18.88
N PHE A 9 18.48 28.78 -18.54
CA PHE A 9 18.04 27.53 -17.94
C PHE A 9 18.25 26.36 -18.93
N ASP A 10 19.05 25.37 -18.54
CA ASP A 10 19.09 24.06 -19.16
C ASP A 10 18.58 23.03 -18.15
N ARG A 11 17.58 22.23 -18.56
CA ARG A 11 16.99 21.20 -17.71
C ARG A 11 18.00 20.15 -17.27
N GLU A 12 18.93 19.75 -18.14
CA GLU A 12 19.89 18.69 -17.86
C GLU A 12 20.90 19.06 -16.77
N ASP A 13 21.20 20.35 -16.62
CA ASP A 13 22.07 20.86 -15.54
C ASP A 13 21.42 20.68 -14.13
N HIS A 14 20.09 20.47 -14.09
CA HIS A 14 19.33 20.33 -12.85
C HIS A 14 18.81 18.91 -12.63
N VAL A 15 19.12 17.95 -13.49
CA VAL A 15 18.64 16.55 -13.36
C VAL A 15 19.63 15.71 -12.57
N TYR A 16 19.27 15.33 -11.36
CA TYR A 16 20.01 14.34 -10.58
C TYR A 16 19.60 12.91 -10.93
N ARG A 17 20.57 12.07 -11.27
CA ARG A 17 20.39 10.63 -11.49
C ARG A 17 21.41 9.87 -10.65
N SER A 18 20.97 8.78 -9.98
CA SER A 18 21.85 8.01 -9.10
C SER A 18 21.53 6.52 -9.23
N ASP A 19 22.40 5.78 -9.89
CA ASP A 19 22.30 4.31 -9.95
C ASP A 19 22.49 3.69 -8.57
N ALA A 20 23.35 4.26 -7.73
CA ALA A 20 23.54 3.81 -6.35
C ALA A 20 22.27 3.89 -5.52
N PHE A 21 21.45 4.93 -5.70
CA PHE A 21 20.15 5.04 -5.03
C PHE A 21 19.19 3.94 -5.51
N VAL A 22 19.14 3.69 -6.81
CA VAL A 22 18.29 2.64 -7.40
C VAL A 22 18.68 1.27 -6.86
N GLU A 23 19.97 0.95 -6.81
CA GLU A 23 20.46 -0.34 -6.28
C GLU A 23 20.16 -0.49 -4.78
N MET A 24 20.29 0.57 -3.99
CA MET A 24 19.95 0.55 -2.58
C MET A 24 18.45 0.27 -2.35
N VAL A 25 17.57 0.85 -3.18
CA VAL A 25 16.12 0.57 -3.10
C VAL A 25 15.83 -0.87 -3.51
N LYS A 26 16.49 -1.40 -4.55
CA LYS A 26 16.36 -2.81 -4.97
C LYS A 26 16.79 -3.78 -3.88
N ASP A 27 17.91 -3.51 -3.20
CA ASP A 27 18.37 -4.33 -2.08
C ASP A 27 17.33 -4.35 -0.93
N ALA A 28 16.80 -3.18 -0.57
CA ALA A 28 15.74 -3.08 0.44
C ALA A 28 14.47 -3.85 0.04
N VAL A 29 14.08 -3.83 -1.24
CA VAL A 29 12.96 -4.63 -1.77
C VAL A 29 13.25 -6.12 -1.70
N GLN A 30 14.47 -6.56 -2.02
CA GLN A 30 14.88 -7.96 -1.87
C GLN A 30 14.84 -8.41 -0.42
N PHE A 31 15.29 -7.57 0.51
CA PHE A 31 15.17 -7.83 1.94
C PHE A 31 13.70 -7.95 2.35
N PHE A 32 12.83 -7.04 1.89
CA PHE A 32 11.39 -7.09 2.17
C PHE A 32 10.77 -8.44 1.78
N TYR A 33 11.05 -8.97 0.61
CA TYR A 33 10.51 -10.27 0.19
C TYR A 33 11.03 -11.46 0.99
N LYS A 34 12.13 -11.31 1.72
CA LYS A 34 12.69 -12.34 2.62
C LYS A 34 12.11 -12.27 4.04
N THR A 35 11.48 -11.14 4.44
CA THR A 35 10.87 -11.04 5.77
C THR A 35 9.73 -12.05 5.92
N PRO A 36 9.45 -12.56 7.12
CA PRO A 36 8.41 -13.56 7.32
C PRO A 36 7.01 -13.01 7.06
N VAL A 37 6.11 -13.88 6.61
CA VAL A 37 4.67 -13.59 6.57
C VAL A 37 4.11 -13.73 7.98
N ALA A 38 3.31 -12.77 8.41
CA ALA A 38 2.67 -12.71 9.71
C ALA A 38 1.14 -12.65 9.59
N GLN A 39 0.45 -12.99 10.68
CA GLN A 39 -0.99 -12.77 10.80
C GLN A 39 -1.33 -11.28 10.69
N LEU A 40 -2.51 -10.95 10.19
CA LEU A 40 -3.02 -9.57 10.14
C LEU A 40 -4.15 -9.38 11.17
N PRO A 41 -3.99 -8.52 12.21
CA PRO A 41 -2.72 -7.86 12.58
C PRO A 41 -1.75 -8.85 13.21
N PRO A 42 -0.45 -8.50 13.31
CA PRO A 42 0.50 -9.28 14.12
C PRO A 42 0.01 -9.42 15.55
N PRO A 43 0.17 -10.60 16.19
CA PRO A 43 -0.44 -10.88 17.50
C PRO A 43 0.16 -10.06 18.65
N LEU A 44 1.41 -9.64 18.50
CA LEU A 44 2.12 -8.82 19.50
C LEU A 44 2.44 -7.45 18.92
N PRO A 45 2.23 -6.37 19.70
CA PRO A 45 2.63 -5.03 19.31
C PRO A 45 4.15 -4.92 19.23
N PHE A 46 4.63 -4.09 18.31
CA PHE A 46 6.04 -3.75 18.14
C PHE A 46 6.20 -2.28 17.78
N ASP A 47 7.36 -1.73 18.08
CA ASP A 47 7.69 -0.36 17.75
C ASP A 47 8.38 -0.27 16.38
N GLY A 48 8.27 0.87 15.74
CA GLY A 48 8.91 1.19 14.48
C GLY A 48 7.96 1.70 13.41
N CYS A 49 8.58 2.23 12.37
CA CYS A 49 7.95 2.63 11.12
C CYS A 49 8.50 1.78 9.96
N GLY A 50 7.92 1.87 8.77
CA GLY A 50 8.42 1.10 7.64
C GLY A 50 7.40 0.84 6.56
N VAL A 51 7.62 -0.23 5.81
CA VAL A 51 6.82 -0.64 4.66
C VAL A 51 6.16 -1.99 4.94
N TYR A 52 4.96 -2.18 4.41
CA TYR A 52 4.22 -3.43 4.58
C TYR A 52 3.42 -3.77 3.33
N ALA A 53 3.10 -5.04 3.21
CA ALA A 53 2.17 -5.55 2.21
C ALA A 53 1.11 -6.43 2.88
N ILE A 54 -0.11 -6.38 2.36
CA ILE A 54 -1.22 -7.25 2.73
C ILE A 54 -1.44 -8.24 1.60
N TYR A 55 -1.62 -9.50 1.96
CA TYR A 55 -1.84 -10.61 1.05
C TYR A 55 -3.21 -11.21 1.30
N CYS A 56 -3.87 -11.63 0.22
CA CYS A 56 -5.13 -12.35 0.27
C CYS A 56 -4.88 -13.83 -0.03
N THR A 57 -5.49 -14.71 0.77
CA THR A 57 -5.44 -16.17 0.60
C THR A 57 -6.85 -16.77 0.45
N ALA A 58 -7.85 -15.91 0.20
CA ALA A 58 -9.23 -16.33 0.00
C ALA A 58 -9.34 -17.30 -1.18
N ARG A 59 -10.06 -18.42 -0.99
CA ARG A 59 -10.32 -19.41 -2.04
C ARG A 59 -11.73 -19.30 -2.64
N GLU A 60 -12.52 -18.38 -2.09
CA GLU A 60 -13.89 -18.11 -2.51
C GLU A 60 -14.11 -16.61 -2.67
N GLY A 61 -15.20 -16.23 -3.36
CA GLY A 61 -15.58 -14.86 -3.58
C GLY A 61 -14.74 -14.14 -4.65
N ILE A 62 -14.85 -12.82 -4.66
CA ILE A 62 -14.28 -11.96 -5.73
C ILE A 62 -12.73 -12.02 -5.80
N TYR A 63 -12.08 -12.42 -4.73
CA TYR A 63 -10.61 -12.51 -4.62
C TYR A 63 -10.09 -13.96 -4.60
N SER A 64 -10.92 -14.94 -4.96
CA SER A 64 -10.56 -16.37 -4.91
C SER A 64 -9.29 -16.71 -5.69
N ILE A 65 -9.03 -16.02 -6.79
CA ILE A 65 -7.81 -16.19 -7.61
C ILE A 65 -6.52 -15.94 -6.79
N TYR A 66 -6.55 -15.09 -5.77
CA TYR A 66 -5.38 -14.95 -4.91
C TYR A 66 -5.04 -16.24 -4.18
N GLY A 67 -6.02 -16.92 -3.59
CA GLY A 67 -5.78 -18.14 -2.81
C GLY A 67 -5.70 -19.41 -3.65
N THR A 68 -6.32 -19.44 -4.84
CA THR A 68 -6.32 -20.63 -5.71
C THR A 68 -5.14 -20.65 -6.69
N GLU A 69 -4.66 -19.48 -7.12
CA GLU A 69 -3.59 -19.36 -8.13
C GLU A 69 -2.40 -18.52 -7.64
N LEU A 70 -2.62 -17.24 -7.32
CA LEU A 70 -1.53 -16.30 -7.12
C LEU A 70 -0.71 -16.57 -5.85
N ASN A 71 -1.35 -16.93 -4.74
CA ASN A 71 -0.73 -17.20 -3.45
C ASN A 71 -0.92 -18.67 -2.98
N ARG A 72 -1.25 -19.56 -3.90
CA ARG A 72 -1.56 -20.96 -3.60
C ARG A 72 -0.41 -21.70 -2.92
N PHE A 73 0.79 -21.58 -3.45
CA PHE A 73 1.98 -22.29 -2.98
C PHE A 73 2.93 -21.41 -2.19
N LYS A 74 2.98 -20.13 -2.51
CA LYS A 74 3.83 -19.15 -1.86
C LYS A 74 3.12 -17.80 -1.79
N ILE A 75 3.03 -17.25 -0.59
CA ILE A 75 2.40 -15.94 -0.36
C ILE A 75 3.40 -14.84 -0.76
N ASN A 76 3.29 -14.35 -1.98
CA ASN A 76 4.19 -13.33 -2.54
C ASN A 76 3.52 -12.31 -3.47
N VAL A 77 2.20 -12.45 -3.75
CA VAL A 77 1.46 -11.46 -4.55
C VAL A 77 0.59 -10.64 -3.63
N PRO A 78 0.98 -9.39 -3.32
CA PRO A 78 0.20 -8.54 -2.45
C PRO A 78 -1.08 -8.06 -3.12
N ILE A 79 -2.14 -7.91 -2.30
CA ILE A 79 -3.35 -7.21 -2.71
C ILE A 79 -3.26 -5.71 -2.42
N TYR A 80 -2.42 -5.33 -1.44
CA TYR A 80 -2.16 -3.96 -1.03
C TYR A 80 -0.72 -3.79 -0.52
N VAL A 81 -0.10 -2.66 -0.84
CA VAL A 81 1.20 -2.21 -0.32
C VAL A 81 1.02 -0.82 0.30
N GLY A 82 1.72 -0.53 1.38
CA GLY A 82 1.71 0.76 2.03
C GLY A 82 2.92 0.99 2.91
N SER A 83 3.06 2.22 3.41
CA SER A 83 4.06 2.60 4.39
C SER A 83 3.42 3.26 5.62
N ALA A 84 4.15 3.19 6.72
CA ALA A 84 3.82 3.90 7.95
C ALA A 84 5.09 4.58 8.46
N ILE A 85 5.10 5.90 8.45
CA ILE A 85 6.24 6.73 8.86
C ILE A 85 5.84 7.66 10.00
N SER A 86 6.80 8.04 10.84
CA SER A 86 6.58 8.95 11.94
C SER A 86 6.15 10.33 11.44
N ALA A 87 5.25 11.00 12.16
CA ALA A 87 4.76 12.32 11.80
C ALA A 87 5.87 13.38 11.65
N GLY A 88 6.98 13.21 12.38
CA GLY A 88 8.16 14.08 12.31
C GLY A 88 9.18 13.71 11.23
N ALA A 89 9.15 12.52 10.67
CA ALA A 89 10.15 12.04 9.73
C ALA A 89 10.19 12.86 8.43
N ARG A 90 9.04 13.33 7.93
CA ARG A 90 8.96 14.22 6.76
C ARG A 90 9.57 15.61 7.01
N GLN A 91 9.73 16.00 8.25
CA GLN A 91 10.26 17.31 8.66
C GLN A 91 11.68 17.20 9.24
N ALA A 92 12.32 16.03 9.14
CA ALA A 92 13.65 15.72 9.70
C ALA A 92 13.77 16.05 11.21
N ARG A 93 12.64 16.06 11.95
CA ARG A 93 12.61 16.43 13.37
C ARG A 93 12.90 15.25 14.32
N SER A 94 12.87 14.02 13.82
CA SER A 94 13.18 12.82 14.60
C SER A 94 13.75 11.73 13.70
N PHE A 95 15.01 11.36 13.94
CA PHE A 95 15.69 10.21 13.32
C PHE A 95 16.04 9.13 14.35
N GLY A 96 15.59 9.26 15.60
CA GLY A 96 15.84 8.29 16.66
C GLY A 96 14.81 7.15 16.68
N ALA A 97 15.26 5.92 16.93
CA ALA A 97 14.38 4.75 17.08
C ALA A 97 13.33 4.94 18.21
N ALA A 98 13.66 5.72 19.24
CA ALA A 98 12.76 6.02 20.35
C ALA A 98 11.52 6.86 19.96
N ASP A 99 11.60 7.62 18.85
CA ASP A 99 10.50 8.48 18.40
C ASP A 99 9.57 7.80 17.36
N ALA A 100 9.92 6.62 16.89
CA ALA A 100 9.14 5.92 15.85
C ALA A 100 7.79 5.41 16.37
N GLY A 101 7.65 5.17 17.69
CA GLY A 101 6.43 4.62 18.29
C GLY A 101 5.94 3.37 17.57
N ARG A 102 4.65 3.06 17.67
CA ARG A 102 4.04 1.87 17.04
C ARG A 102 3.39 2.16 15.69
N GLN A 103 3.97 3.05 14.88
CA GLN A 103 3.32 3.54 13.65
C GLN A 103 2.96 2.40 12.70
N LEU A 104 3.91 1.51 12.43
CA LEU A 104 3.71 0.38 11.52
C LEU A 104 2.68 -0.62 12.08
N TYR A 105 2.82 -1.01 13.35
CA TYR A 105 1.86 -1.88 14.02
C TYR A 105 0.44 -1.28 14.02
N ASN A 106 0.30 -0.03 14.42
CA ASN A 106 -0.99 0.66 14.46
C ASN A 106 -1.64 0.72 13.07
N ARG A 107 -0.83 0.89 12.03
CA ARG A 107 -1.33 0.90 10.66
C ARG A 107 -1.87 -0.46 10.23
N LEU A 108 -1.18 -1.54 10.57
CA LEU A 108 -1.66 -2.92 10.33
C LEU A 108 -2.95 -3.22 11.10
N VAL A 109 -3.05 -2.76 12.37
CA VAL A 109 -4.29 -2.85 13.15
C VAL A 109 -5.44 -2.05 12.51
N GLN A 110 -5.19 -0.86 11.96
CA GLN A 110 -6.22 -0.09 11.25
C GLN A 110 -6.74 -0.85 10.03
N HIS A 111 -5.84 -1.46 9.25
CA HIS A 111 -6.22 -2.26 8.10
C HIS A 111 -7.02 -3.50 8.47
N SER A 112 -6.63 -4.20 9.53
CA SER A 112 -7.40 -5.34 10.02
C SER A 112 -8.82 -4.94 10.44
N ARG A 113 -8.97 -3.80 11.10
CA ARG A 113 -10.29 -3.23 11.44
C ARG A 113 -11.12 -2.88 10.20
N SER A 114 -10.50 -2.29 9.17
CA SER A 114 -11.17 -1.99 7.91
C SER A 114 -11.69 -3.25 7.22
N ILE A 115 -10.92 -4.35 7.23
CA ILE A 115 -11.37 -5.64 6.68
C ILE A 115 -12.45 -6.26 7.57
N PHE A 116 -12.28 -6.20 8.89
CA PHE A 116 -13.22 -6.81 9.84
C PHE A 116 -14.60 -6.16 9.84
N CYS A 117 -14.71 -4.85 9.60
CA CYS A 117 -15.99 -4.14 9.65
C CYS A 117 -16.88 -4.39 8.42
N VAL A 118 -16.35 -4.95 7.33
CA VAL A 118 -17.13 -5.21 6.11
C VAL A 118 -17.69 -6.63 6.09
N ARG A 119 -18.88 -6.80 5.49
CA ARG A 119 -19.62 -8.07 5.56
C ARG A 119 -19.15 -9.14 4.58
N ASN A 120 -18.45 -8.74 3.54
CA ASN A 120 -18.11 -9.60 2.41
C ASN A 120 -16.62 -9.96 2.34
N LEU A 121 -15.86 -9.69 3.42
CA LEU A 121 -14.49 -10.13 3.60
C LEU A 121 -14.36 -10.85 4.94
N ALA A 122 -13.55 -11.90 4.98
CA ALA A 122 -13.18 -12.59 6.22
C ALA A 122 -11.72 -12.27 6.57
N LEU A 123 -11.47 -11.66 7.72
CA LEU A 123 -10.12 -11.25 8.14
C LEU A 123 -9.11 -12.42 8.14
N GLY A 124 -9.56 -13.65 8.46
CA GLY A 124 -8.74 -14.85 8.42
C GLY A 124 -8.18 -15.22 7.04
N ASN A 125 -8.71 -14.61 5.97
CA ASN A 125 -8.19 -14.77 4.61
C ASN A 125 -7.09 -13.75 4.27
N PHE A 126 -6.58 -13.00 5.26
CA PHE A 126 -5.56 -11.99 5.04
C PHE A 126 -4.39 -12.19 5.98
N CYS A 127 -3.20 -11.99 5.44
CA CYS A 127 -1.95 -11.96 6.18
C CYS A 127 -1.11 -10.77 5.73
N CYS A 128 -0.03 -10.49 6.43
CA CYS A 128 0.84 -9.36 6.09
C CYS A 128 2.31 -9.76 6.10
N ARG A 129 3.10 -8.96 5.41
CA ARG A 129 4.55 -8.92 5.48
C ARG A 129 4.95 -7.49 5.75
N PHE A 130 5.97 -7.27 6.53
CA PHE A 130 6.43 -5.93 6.84
C PHE A 130 7.93 -5.90 7.08
N MET A 131 8.51 -4.72 6.89
CA MET A 131 9.90 -4.40 7.15
C MET A 131 9.96 -3.16 8.01
N ILE A 132 10.65 -3.24 9.13
CA ILE A 132 10.92 -2.08 9.99
C ILE A 132 12.12 -1.33 9.40
N LEU A 133 11.96 -0.03 9.24
CA LEU A 133 13.01 0.89 8.84
C LEU A 133 13.44 1.70 10.04
N ASP A 134 14.70 1.60 10.42
CA ASP A 134 15.24 2.23 11.60
C ASP A 134 16.24 3.34 11.25
N GLY A 135 16.37 4.34 12.12
CA GLY A 135 17.28 5.46 11.92
C GLY A 135 17.05 6.17 10.58
N GLN A 136 18.12 6.41 9.85
CA GLN A 136 18.07 7.14 8.57
C GLN A 136 17.35 6.38 7.44
N THR A 137 17.23 5.04 7.54
CA THR A 137 16.53 4.26 6.51
C THR A 137 15.04 4.55 6.44
N GLN A 138 14.45 5.19 7.47
CA GLN A 138 13.06 5.65 7.47
C GLN A 138 12.74 6.58 6.28
N THR A 139 13.72 7.36 5.83
CA THR A 139 13.58 8.26 4.68
C THR A 139 13.34 7.51 3.36
N MET A 140 13.73 6.24 3.28
CA MET A 140 13.56 5.40 2.11
C MET A 140 12.16 4.78 1.99
N ALA A 141 11.31 4.87 3.02
CA ALA A 141 10.02 4.20 3.07
C ALA A 141 9.17 4.46 1.81
N THR A 142 9.08 5.72 1.37
CA THR A 142 8.30 6.10 0.18
C THR A 142 8.90 5.53 -1.11
N ALA A 143 10.23 5.49 -1.24
CA ALA A 143 10.90 4.95 -2.42
C ALA A 143 10.69 3.43 -2.51
N ILE A 144 10.81 2.72 -1.38
CA ILE A 144 10.58 1.27 -1.29
C ILE A 144 9.12 0.95 -1.57
N GLU A 145 8.17 1.66 -0.95
CA GLU A 145 6.73 1.51 -1.22
C GLU A 145 6.42 1.69 -2.70
N SER A 146 6.92 2.76 -3.32
CA SER A 146 6.71 3.04 -4.74
C SER A 146 7.28 1.95 -5.64
N MET A 147 8.46 1.42 -5.32
CA MET A 147 9.07 0.32 -6.06
C MET A 147 8.24 -0.97 -5.93
N LEU A 148 7.79 -1.33 -4.74
CA LEU A 148 6.92 -2.49 -4.50
C LEU A 148 5.59 -2.36 -5.25
N ILE A 149 4.96 -1.18 -5.24
CA ILE A 149 3.73 -0.92 -6.00
C ILE A 149 3.98 -1.06 -7.50
N SER A 150 5.10 -0.54 -7.99
CA SER A 150 5.47 -0.64 -9.41
C SER A 150 5.69 -2.10 -9.85
N LEU A 151 6.38 -2.89 -9.05
CA LEU A 151 6.70 -4.29 -9.35
C LEU A 151 5.45 -5.19 -9.27
N ASP A 152 4.69 -5.06 -8.20
CA ASP A 152 3.57 -5.95 -7.91
C ASP A 152 2.24 -5.45 -8.47
N SER A 153 2.11 -4.17 -8.76
CA SER A 153 0.84 -3.53 -9.17
C SER A 153 -0.33 -4.04 -8.32
N PRO A 154 -0.38 -3.80 -6.99
CA PRO A 154 -1.39 -4.43 -6.14
C PRO A 154 -2.79 -3.92 -6.46
N LEU A 155 -3.78 -4.82 -6.41
CA LEU A 155 -5.17 -4.54 -6.80
C LEU A 155 -5.78 -3.35 -6.03
N TRP A 156 -5.53 -3.27 -4.72
CA TRP A 156 -6.11 -2.24 -3.86
C TRP A 156 -5.30 -0.93 -3.84
N ASN A 157 -4.16 -0.87 -4.54
CA ASN A 157 -3.43 0.38 -4.76
C ASN A 157 -3.88 1.11 -6.03
N GLY A 158 -4.47 0.40 -7.01
CA GLY A 158 -4.83 0.98 -8.30
C GLY A 158 -6.28 0.75 -8.71
N ILE A 159 -6.66 -0.51 -8.93
CA ILE A 159 -7.97 -0.86 -9.52
C ILE A 159 -9.13 -0.65 -8.55
N VAL A 160 -8.92 -0.98 -7.27
CA VAL A 160 -9.89 -0.83 -6.17
C VAL A 160 -9.26 0.07 -5.11
N ASP A 161 -9.14 1.34 -5.45
CA ASP A 161 -8.54 2.36 -4.58
C ASP A 161 -9.37 2.64 -3.33
N GLY A 162 -8.75 3.26 -2.35
CA GLY A 162 -9.42 3.76 -1.15
C GLY A 162 -9.27 2.90 0.09
N PHE A 163 -8.73 1.68 0.01
CA PHE A 163 -8.49 0.85 1.19
C PHE A 163 -7.64 1.56 2.26
N GLY A 164 -6.57 2.23 1.83
CA GLY A 164 -5.67 2.99 2.70
C GLY A 164 -6.23 4.30 3.25
N ASN A 165 -7.44 4.71 2.87
CA ASN A 165 -8.00 5.99 3.27
C ASN A 165 -8.42 6.00 4.76
N HIS A 166 -8.22 7.15 5.38
CA HIS A 166 -8.78 7.48 6.68
C HIS A 166 -10.09 8.26 6.53
N ASN A 167 -10.85 8.37 7.61
CA ASN A 167 -11.97 9.31 7.67
C ASN A 167 -11.49 10.72 7.27
N PRO A 168 -12.03 11.28 6.18
CA PRO A 168 -11.55 12.56 5.63
C PRO A 168 -11.93 13.77 6.51
N GLY A 169 -12.76 13.57 7.55
CA GLY A 169 -13.34 14.64 8.35
C GLY A 169 -14.46 15.37 7.63
N LYS A 170 -15.23 16.18 8.39
CA LYS A 170 -16.47 16.84 7.93
C LYS A 170 -16.30 17.65 6.64
N ASN A 171 -15.17 18.33 6.46
CA ASN A 171 -14.93 19.23 5.33
C ASN A 171 -14.60 18.51 4.00
N ARG A 172 -14.51 17.19 3.99
CA ARG A 172 -14.16 16.39 2.79
C ARG A 172 -15.16 15.28 2.50
N MET A 173 -16.31 15.28 3.15
CA MET A 173 -17.39 14.29 2.95
C MET A 173 -18.09 14.45 1.59
N ASP A 174 -17.87 15.54 0.87
CA ASP A 174 -18.40 15.76 -0.48
C ASP A 174 -17.62 15.06 -1.61
N ARG A 175 -16.54 14.37 -1.27
CA ARG A 175 -15.78 13.54 -2.21
C ARG A 175 -16.53 12.26 -2.52
N ASP A 176 -16.29 11.72 -3.72
CA ASP A 176 -16.86 10.44 -4.12
C ASP A 176 -16.42 9.32 -3.19
N ARG A 177 -17.36 8.41 -2.91
CA ARG A 177 -17.07 7.19 -2.15
C ARG A 177 -16.01 6.37 -2.89
N PRO A 178 -14.89 5.98 -2.24
CA PRO A 178 -13.84 5.20 -2.87
C PRO A 178 -14.34 3.85 -3.41
N ALA A 179 -13.68 3.32 -4.44
CA ALA A 179 -14.06 2.06 -5.06
C ALA A 179 -14.05 0.90 -4.04
N TRP A 180 -13.11 0.90 -3.11
CA TRP A 180 -13.05 -0.10 -2.06
C TRP A 180 -14.28 -0.09 -1.16
N ASP A 181 -14.76 1.08 -0.75
CA ASP A 181 -15.94 1.23 0.11
C ASP A 181 -17.26 0.94 -0.62
N LEU A 182 -17.27 1.12 -1.94
CA LEU A 182 -18.40 0.69 -2.77
C LEU A 182 -18.49 -0.83 -2.88
N LEU A 183 -17.34 -1.47 -3.07
CA LEU A 183 -17.25 -2.93 -3.21
C LEU A 183 -17.41 -3.65 -1.86
N HIS A 184 -16.96 -3.02 -0.79
CA HIS A 184 -16.93 -3.52 0.59
C HIS A 184 -17.58 -2.52 1.55
N PRO A 185 -18.91 -2.41 1.58
CA PRO A 185 -19.60 -1.51 2.48
C PRO A 185 -19.44 -1.96 3.94
N GLY A 186 -19.24 -1.00 4.85
CA GLY A 186 -19.13 -1.28 6.29
C GLY A 186 -18.24 -0.31 7.08
N ARG A 187 -17.46 0.56 6.42
CA ARG A 187 -16.77 1.66 7.11
C ARG A 187 -17.75 2.82 7.33
N PRO A 188 -18.15 3.15 8.59
CA PRO A 188 -19.27 4.08 8.83
C PRO A 188 -19.08 5.47 8.22
N TRP A 189 -17.84 5.96 8.16
CA TRP A 189 -17.56 7.26 7.57
C TRP A 189 -17.77 7.30 6.05
N ALA A 190 -17.59 6.18 5.37
CA ALA A 190 -17.75 6.10 3.93
C ALA A 190 -19.23 6.03 3.51
N ASP A 191 -20.12 5.58 4.40
CA ASP A 191 -21.55 5.45 4.10
C ASP A 191 -22.23 6.80 3.85
N GLY A 192 -21.70 7.88 4.42
CA GLY A 192 -22.16 9.25 4.19
C GLY A 192 -21.62 9.91 2.92
N MET A 193 -20.70 9.27 2.18
CA MET A 193 -20.10 9.86 0.99
C MET A 193 -20.95 9.60 -0.27
N PRO A 194 -21.04 10.57 -1.20
CA PRO A 194 -21.81 10.41 -2.43
C PRO A 194 -21.22 9.35 -3.36
N ILE A 195 -22.08 8.73 -4.15
CA ILE A 195 -21.71 7.78 -5.20
C ILE A 195 -21.98 8.44 -6.55
N ARG A 196 -20.93 8.73 -7.32
CA ARG A 196 -21.03 9.38 -8.63
C ARG A 196 -20.26 8.58 -9.67
N GLY A 197 -20.93 8.21 -10.75
CA GLY A 197 -20.30 7.64 -11.96
C GLY A 197 -19.69 6.23 -11.83
N MET A 198 -19.57 5.67 -10.62
CA MET A 198 -18.96 4.36 -10.38
C MET A 198 -20.02 3.36 -9.90
N THR A 199 -20.04 2.15 -10.46
CA THR A 199 -20.95 1.08 -10.07
C THR A 199 -20.22 -0.13 -9.54
N VAL A 200 -20.84 -0.87 -8.62
CA VAL A 200 -20.29 -2.14 -8.10
C VAL A 200 -20.03 -3.14 -9.22
N ALA A 201 -20.92 -3.22 -10.22
CA ALA A 201 -20.75 -4.10 -11.37
C ALA A 201 -19.52 -3.71 -12.21
N GLY A 202 -19.31 -2.41 -12.44
CA GLY A 202 -18.14 -1.91 -13.16
C GLY A 202 -16.83 -2.18 -12.40
N ILE A 203 -16.83 -2.02 -11.06
CA ILE A 203 -15.66 -2.34 -10.24
C ILE A 203 -15.39 -3.85 -10.31
N ARG A 204 -16.40 -4.71 -10.15
CA ARG A 204 -16.24 -6.17 -10.24
C ARG A 204 -15.65 -6.60 -11.57
N LYS A 205 -16.13 -6.02 -12.67
CA LYS A 205 -15.55 -6.30 -14.00
C LYS A 205 -14.06 -5.96 -14.05
N ARG A 206 -13.67 -4.77 -13.60
CA ARG A 206 -12.25 -4.35 -13.57
C ARG A 206 -11.40 -5.28 -12.71
N VAL A 207 -11.91 -5.74 -11.55
CA VAL A 207 -11.23 -6.72 -10.70
C VAL A 207 -11.00 -8.03 -11.44
N THR A 208 -12.05 -8.54 -12.10
CA THR A 208 -11.97 -9.78 -12.88
C THR A 208 -10.95 -9.67 -14.00
N ASP A 209 -11.04 -8.63 -14.82
CA ASP A 209 -10.12 -8.38 -15.94
C ASP A 209 -8.66 -8.29 -15.47
N TYR A 210 -8.43 -7.58 -14.35
CA TYR A 210 -7.11 -7.44 -13.75
C TYR A 210 -6.55 -8.78 -13.26
N LEU A 211 -7.34 -9.57 -12.52
CA LEU A 211 -6.88 -10.83 -11.93
C LEU A 211 -6.54 -11.86 -13.01
N TYR A 212 -7.38 -12.00 -14.03
CA TYR A 212 -7.08 -12.87 -15.18
C TYR A 212 -5.83 -12.42 -15.94
N GLY A 213 -5.67 -11.13 -16.19
CA GLY A 213 -4.46 -10.59 -16.80
C GLY A 213 -3.20 -10.80 -15.96
N LYS A 214 -3.32 -10.92 -14.63
CA LYS A 214 -2.19 -11.17 -13.74
C LYS A 214 -1.78 -12.65 -13.71
N VAL A 215 -2.73 -13.56 -13.77
CA VAL A 215 -2.47 -15.01 -13.90
C VAL A 215 -1.77 -15.29 -15.23
N ASN A 216 -2.35 -14.85 -16.35
CA ASN A 216 -1.80 -15.09 -17.68
C ASN A 216 -0.36 -14.60 -17.86
N ARG A 217 0.01 -13.48 -17.21
CA ARG A 217 1.40 -12.98 -17.27
C ARG A 217 2.40 -13.85 -16.50
N ARG A 218 1.95 -14.63 -15.51
CA ARG A 218 2.82 -15.55 -14.76
C ARG A 218 3.13 -16.83 -15.49
N ASP A 219 2.20 -17.30 -16.33
CA ASP A 219 2.39 -18.52 -17.11
C ASP A 219 3.41 -18.34 -18.25
N HIS A 220 3.87 -17.11 -18.49
CA HIS A 220 4.83 -16.75 -19.53
C HIS A 220 6.22 -16.34 -18.98
N VAL A 221 6.49 -16.49 -17.67
CA VAL A 221 7.77 -16.24 -17.00
C VAL A 221 8.29 -17.52 -16.36
#